data_124870e8a5132335a9af8a7766d6cacd
#
_entry.id   124870e8a5132335a9af8a7766d6cacd
#
_cell.length_a   1.000
_cell.length_b   1.000
_cell.length_c   1.000
_cell.angle_alpha   90.00
_cell.angle_beta   90.00
_cell.angle_gamma   90.00
#
_symmetry.space_group_name_H-M   'P 1'
#
loop_
_entity.id
_entity.type
_entity.pdbx_description
1 polymer ?
#
loop_
_entity_poly.entity_id
_entity_poly.type
_entity_poly.pdbx_seq_one_letter_code
_entity_poly.pdbx_strand_id
1 'polypeptide(L)'
;MKHTKKSHNGFTLIELIIVMVILGIMAAVAVPRYLDSISNAEEAAEDAVISSIRAGLTQYANNSLYSSGRAEWPTNPFDALSEKPAGYSTDATDADIDGEWTFSNSRITHQRADNSRFAWDYDEGTQGGGDDAKIGSLGPRTAIVQAQ
;
A
#
# COMPACT_ATOMS: atom_id res chain seq x y z
N MET A 1 58.36 -41.63 4.87
CA MET A 1 57.18 -40.83 4.60
C MET A 1 57.23 -39.54 5.42
N LYS A 2 57.43 -38.35 4.78
CA LYS A 2 57.44 -37.06 5.48
C LYS A 2 56.01 -36.53 5.54
N HIS A 3 55.41 -36.48 6.74
CA HIS A 3 54.12 -35.83 6.97
C HIS A 3 54.34 -34.30 6.97
N THR A 4 53.88 -33.63 5.93
CA THR A 4 53.78 -32.14 5.90
C THR A 4 52.61 -31.73 6.78
N LYS A 5 52.89 -31.11 7.94
CA LYS A 5 51.89 -30.45 8.77
C LYS A 5 51.35 -29.26 8.00
N LYS A 6 50.06 -29.31 7.57
CA LYS A 6 49.36 -28.13 7.10
C LYS A 6 49.15 -27.20 8.31
N SER A 7 49.78 -26.03 8.28
CA SER A 7 49.49 -24.98 9.27
C SER A 7 48.10 -24.38 8.94
N HIS A 8 47.17 -24.53 9.82
CA HIS A 8 45.92 -23.82 9.77
C HIS A 8 46.15 -22.43 10.39
N ASN A 9 46.17 -21.38 9.55
CA ASN A 9 46.17 -20.01 10.05
C ASN A 9 44.78 -19.71 10.59
N GLY A 10 44.64 -19.54 11.90
CA GLY A 10 43.40 -19.07 12.54
C GLY A 10 43.29 -17.54 12.45
N PHE A 11 42.09 -17.01 12.50
CA PHE A 11 41.82 -15.59 12.58
C PHE A 11 42.38 -14.99 13.89
N THR A 12 42.94 -13.80 13.81
CA THR A 12 43.33 -13.05 14.99
C THR A 12 42.12 -12.36 15.62
N LEU A 13 42.17 -12.15 16.93
CA LEU A 13 41.10 -11.44 17.66
C LEU A 13 40.87 -10.01 17.12
N ILE A 14 41.98 -9.35 16.72
CA ILE A 14 41.93 -7.98 16.15
C ILE A 14 41.23 -7.95 14.78
N GLU A 15 41.45 -8.94 13.91
CA GLU A 15 40.72 -9.05 12.64
C GLU A 15 39.22 -9.19 12.85
N LEU A 16 38.80 -9.98 13.84
CA LEU A 16 37.37 -10.13 14.17
C LEU A 16 36.78 -8.81 14.67
N ILE A 17 37.45 -8.11 15.57
CA ILE A 17 36.98 -6.82 16.10
C ILE A 17 36.88 -5.77 14.99
N ILE A 18 37.87 -5.64 14.11
CA ILE A 18 37.83 -4.69 13.01
C ILE A 18 36.64 -4.97 12.08
N VAL A 19 36.39 -6.23 11.72
CA VAL A 19 35.25 -6.61 10.89
C VAL A 19 33.91 -6.25 11.56
N MET A 20 33.77 -6.54 12.87
CA MET A 20 32.55 -6.19 13.60
C MET A 20 32.30 -4.67 13.64
N VAL A 21 33.35 -3.85 13.83
CA VAL A 21 33.25 -2.40 13.82
C VAL A 21 32.83 -1.88 12.44
N ILE A 22 33.45 -2.38 11.37
CA ILE A 22 33.10 -1.97 10.00
C ILE A 22 31.65 -2.35 9.67
N LEU A 23 31.24 -3.59 9.97
CA LEU A 23 29.87 -4.04 9.76
C LEU A 23 28.87 -3.19 10.57
N GLY A 24 29.18 -2.84 11.82
CA GLY A 24 28.36 -1.97 12.64
C GLY A 24 28.14 -0.58 12.02
N ILE A 25 29.20 0.03 11.50
CA ILE A 25 29.11 1.33 10.83
C ILE A 25 28.28 1.22 9.54
N MET A 26 28.52 0.19 8.74
CA MET A 26 27.76 -0.05 7.51
C MET A 26 26.27 -0.29 7.80
N ALA A 27 25.95 -1.08 8.80
CA ALA A 27 24.57 -1.35 9.21
C ALA A 27 23.85 -0.08 9.67
N ALA A 28 24.52 0.79 10.44
CA ALA A 28 23.95 2.03 10.93
C ALA A 28 23.49 2.98 9.81
N VAL A 29 24.12 2.92 8.64
CA VAL A 29 23.75 3.72 7.46
C VAL A 29 22.77 2.98 6.54
N ALA A 30 22.93 1.66 6.39
CA ALA A 30 22.17 0.87 5.44
C ALA A 30 20.71 0.63 5.89
N VAL A 31 20.51 0.36 7.20
CA VAL A 31 19.17 0.03 7.72
C VAL A 31 18.16 1.17 7.52
N PRO A 32 18.39 2.42 7.94
CA PRO A 32 17.40 3.48 7.73
C PRO A 32 17.09 3.72 6.25
N ARG A 33 18.10 3.70 5.38
CA ARG A 33 17.87 3.84 3.93
C ARG A 33 17.01 2.71 3.34
N TYR A 34 17.15 1.51 3.87
CA TYR A 34 16.34 0.37 3.44
C TYR A 34 14.88 0.53 3.86
N LEU A 35 14.63 0.99 5.09
CA LEU A 35 13.27 1.26 5.58
C LEU A 35 12.59 2.38 4.77
N ASP A 36 13.30 3.47 4.46
CA ASP A 36 12.78 4.52 3.59
C ASP A 36 12.42 4.00 2.19
N SER A 37 13.22 3.07 1.65
CA SER A 37 12.96 2.46 0.35
C SER A 37 11.70 1.60 0.36
N ILE A 38 11.46 0.85 1.44
CA ILE A 38 10.21 0.06 1.60
C ILE A 38 9.01 1.00 1.65
N SER A 39 9.05 2.03 2.49
CA SER A 39 7.94 2.99 2.61
C SER A 39 7.60 3.67 1.27
N ASN A 40 8.62 4.07 0.50
CA ASN A 40 8.42 4.65 -0.82
C ASN A 40 7.82 3.64 -1.82
N ALA A 41 8.19 2.37 -1.74
CA ALA A 41 7.63 1.32 -2.58
C ALA A 41 6.16 1.03 -2.25
N GLU A 42 5.81 0.98 -0.96
CA GLU A 42 4.42 0.83 -0.52
C GLU A 42 3.56 2.02 -0.97
N GLU A 43 4.09 3.25 -0.83
CA GLU A 43 3.42 4.45 -1.32
C GLU A 43 3.15 4.41 -2.84
N ALA A 44 4.14 4.01 -3.62
CA ALA A 44 3.98 3.86 -5.06
C ALA A 44 2.96 2.77 -5.43
N ALA A 45 2.92 1.67 -4.67
CA ALA A 45 1.94 0.61 -4.86
C ALA A 45 0.51 1.10 -4.53
N GLU A 46 0.33 1.85 -3.44
CA GLU A 46 -0.95 2.49 -3.10
C GLU A 46 -1.41 3.42 -4.21
N ASP A 47 -0.53 4.29 -4.70
CA ASP A 47 -0.85 5.24 -5.77
C ASP A 47 -1.26 4.52 -7.07
N ALA A 48 -0.64 3.37 -7.38
CA ALA A 48 -1.01 2.55 -8.53
C ALA A 48 -2.42 1.97 -8.36
N VAL A 49 -2.76 1.43 -7.19
CA VAL A 49 -4.11 0.90 -6.89
C VAL A 49 -5.15 2.01 -6.99
N ILE A 50 -4.93 3.15 -6.35
CA ILE A 50 -5.85 4.29 -6.37
C ILE A 50 -6.01 4.86 -7.79
N SER A 51 -4.94 4.92 -8.57
CA SER A 51 -5.01 5.32 -9.98
C SER A 51 -5.86 4.35 -10.81
N SER A 52 -5.74 3.05 -10.55
CA SER A 52 -6.56 2.01 -11.20
C SER A 52 -8.04 2.16 -10.82
N ILE A 53 -8.33 2.43 -9.55
CA ILE A 53 -9.70 2.70 -9.08
C ILE A 53 -10.26 3.93 -9.79
N ARG A 54 -9.52 5.04 -9.87
CA ARG A 54 -9.97 6.25 -10.59
C ARG A 54 -10.28 5.99 -12.05
N ALA A 55 -9.43 5.23 -12.73
CA ALA A 55 -9.65 4.83 -14.13
C ALA A 55 -10.90 3.95 -14.25
N GLY A 56 -11.05 2.96 -13.36
CA GLY A 56 -12.22 2.08 -13.29
C GLY A 56 -13.53 2.84 -13.04
N LEU A 57 -13.52 3.79 -12.11
CA LEU A 57 -14.69 4.65 -11.81
C LEU A 57 -15.10 5.48 -13.03
N THR A 58 -14.14 6.02 -13.77
CA THR A 58 -14.40 6.75 -15.02
C THR A 58 -15.05 5.83 -16.06
N GLN A 59 -14.53 4.60 -16.21
CA GLN A 59 -15.10 3.64 -17.15
C GLN A 59 -16.49 3.18 -16.72
N TYR A 60 -16.69 2.93 -15.42
CA TYR A 60 -18.00 2.57 -14.86
C TYR A 60 -19.03 3.67 -15.14
N ALA A 61 -18.68 4.94 -14.88
CA ALA A 61 -19.55 6.08 -15.15
C ALA A 61 -19.93 6.20 -16.63
N ASN A 62 -18.97 5.97 -17.55
CA ASN A 62 -19.25 5.98 -18.98
C ASN A 62 -20.19 4.84 -19.38
N ASN A 63 -19.99 3.63 -18.85
CA ASN A 63 -20.85 2.48 -19.11
C ASN A 63 -22.27 2.71 -18.57
N SER A 64 -22.39 3.30 -17.40
CA SER A 64 -23.68 3.68 -16.80
C SER A 64 -24.37 4.74 -17.66
N LEU A 65 -23.65 5.73 -18.13
CA LEU A 65 -24.20 6.73 -19.05
C LEU A 65 -24.77 6.13 -20.32
N TYR A 66 -24.10 5.14 -20.94
CA TYR A 66 -24.57 4.46 -22.14
C TYR A 66 -25.80 3.56 -21.86
N SER A 67 -25.86 2.92 -20.71
CA SER A 67 -26.93 1.96 -20.38
C SER A 67 -28.16 2.61 -19.78
N SER A 68 -28.00 3.60 -18.90
CA SER A 68 -29.08 4.25 -18.15
C SER A 68 -29.30 5.72 -18.48
N GLY A 69 -28.43 6.31 -19.32
CA GLY A 69 -28.46 7.73 -19.65
C GLY A 69 -27.90 8.63 -18.54
N ARG A 70 -27.22 8.06 -17.55
CA ARG A 70 -26.60 8.80 -16.43
C ARG A 70 -25.23 8.26 -16.09
N ALA A 71 -24.33 9.17 -15.74
CA ALA A 71 -23.03 8.82 -15.19
C ALA A 71 -23.17 8.62 -13.68
N GLU A 72 -22.98 7.39 -13.20
CA GLU A 72 -23.06 7.01 -11.81
C GLU A 72 -21.80 6.28 -11.41
N TRP A 73 -21.43 6.35 -10.12
CA TRP A 73 -20.35 5.58 -9.53
C TRP A 73 -20.93 4.44 -8.67
N PRO A 74 -20.21 3.32 -8.52
CA PRO A 74 -20.69 2.20 -7.70
C PRO A 74 -20.61 2.56 -6.22
N THR A 75 -21.45 1.95 -5.40
CA THR A 75 -21.43 2.12 -3.93
C THR A 75 -20.09 1.68 -3.34
N ASN A 76 -19.49 0.62 -3.87
CA ASN A 76 -18.14 0.20 -3.51
C ASN A 76 -17.18 0.51 -4.66
N PRO A 77 -16.16 1.38 -4.46
CA PRO A 77 -15.24 1.78 -5.52
C PRO A 77 -14.44 0.62 -6.12
N PHE A 78 -14.22 -0.47 -5.36
CA PHE A 78 -13.57 -1.66 -5.87
C PHE A 78 -14.40 -2.42 -6.91
N ASP A 79 -15.70 -2.19 -7.00
CA ASP A 79 -16.56 -2.82 -8.01
C ASP A 79 -16.39 -2.21 -9.41
N ALA A 80 -15.71 -1.08 -9.49
CA ALA A 80 -15.28 -0.49 -10.76
C ALA A 80 -14.05 -1.21 -11.36
N LEU A 81 -13.38 -2.07 -10.61
CA LEU A 81 -12.20 -2.80 -11.06
C LEU A 81 -12.59 -4.16 -11.66
N SER A 82 -11.95 -4.52 -12.76
CA SER A 82 -12.06 -5.87 -13.35
C SER A 82 -11.43 -6.94 -12.44
N GLU A 83 -10.36 -6.58 -11.74
CA GLU A 83 -9.66 -7.44 -10.79
C GLU A 83 -9.40 -6.65 -9.50
N LYS A 84 -9.73 -7.23 -8.37
CA LYS A 84 -9.50 -6.62 -7.06
C LYS A 84 -8.00 -6.64 -6.73
N PRO A 85 -7.48 -5.64 -6.01
CA PRO A 85 -6.07 -5.65 -5.58
C PRO A 85 -5.79 -6.82 -4.65
N ALA A 86 -4.54 -7.27 -4.64
CA ALA A 86 -4.09 -8.27 -3.67
C ALA A 86 -4.35 -7.75 -2.24
N GLY A 87 -4.85 -8.61 -1.36
CA GLY A 87 -5.22 -8.24 0.01
C GLY A 87 -6.58 -7.55 0.14
N TYR A 88 -7.39 -7.45 -0.94
CA TYR A 88 -8.73 -6.92 -0.79
C TYR A 88 -9.61 -7.81 0.09
N SER A 89 -10.18 -7.21 1.13
CA SER A 89 -11.15 -7.83 2.04
C SER A 89 -12.51 -7.15 1.91
N THR A 90 -13.58 -7.92 2.12
CA THR A 90 -14.97 -7.43 2.16
C THR A 90 -15.39 -7.03 3.57
N ASP A 91 -14.48 -7.02 4.52
CA ASP A 91 -14.77 -6.64 5.89
C ASP A 91 -15.22 -5.18 5.96
N ALA A 92 -16.27 -4.94 6.75
CA ALA A 92 -16.85 -3.61 6.92
C ALA A 92 -16.10 -2.77 7.99
N THR A 93 -14.83 -3.07 8.22
CA THR A 93 -13.93 -2.39 9.14
C THR A 93 -12.77 -1.76 8.38
N ASP A 94 -12.05 -0.88 9.03
CA ASP A 94 -10.80 -0.36 8.47
C ASP A 94 -9.76 -1.49 8.41
N ALA A 95 -8.89 -1.47 7.39
CA ALA A 95 -7.84 -2.46 7.22
C ALA A 95 -6.99 -2.59 8.50
N ASP A 96 -6.78 -3.81 8.99
CA ASP A 96 -6.03 -4.09 10.24
C ASP A 96 -5.00 -5.21 10.09
N ILE A 97 -4.87 -5.75 8.88
CA ILE A 97 -3.86 -6.76 8.49
C ILE A 97 -2.90 -6.15 7.47
N ASP A 98 -1.62 -6.48 7.58
CA ASP A 98 -0.58 -6.01 6.65
C ASP A 98 -0.93 -6.31 5.18
N GLY A 99 -0.93 -5.28 4.36
CA GLY A 99 -1.27 -5.36 2.94
C GLY A 99 -2.77 -5.45 2.63
N GLU A 100 -3.62 -5.35 3.64
CA GLU A 100 -5.06 -5.42 3.47
C GLU A 100 -5.63 -4.12 2.90
N TRP A 101 -6.61 -4.28 2.00
CA TRP A 101 -7.44 -3.22 1.46
C TRP A 101 -8.89 -3.45 1.84
N THR A 102 -9.53 -2.47 2.46
CA THR A 102 -10.96 -2.53 2.80
C THR A 102 -11.71 -1.29 2.33
N PHE A 103 -13.02 -1.42 2.25
CA PHE A 103 -13.92 -0.29 2.05
C PHE A 103 -14.98 -0.29 3.13
N SER A 104 -14.96 0.69 3.99
CA SER A 104 -15.92 0.89 5.07
C SER A 104 -16.19 2.37 5.29
N ASN A 105 -17.41 2.70 5.76
CA ASN A 105 -17.78 4.07 6.12
C ASN A 105 -17.44 5.13 5.06
N SER A 106 -17.68 4.83 3.78
CA SER A 106 -17.36 5.71 2.64
C SER A 106 -15.86 6.03 2.53
N ARG A 107 -15.01 5.09 2.93
CA ARG A 107 -13.56 5.23 2.95
C ARG A 107 -12.87 3.96 2.47
N ILE A 108 -11.91 4.11 1.59
CA ILE A 108 -10.94 3.06 1.26
C ILE A 108 -9.84 3.12 2.31
N THR A 109 -9.46 2.00 2.89
CA THR A 109 -8.31 1.92 3.81
C THR A 109 -7.31 0.88 3.38
N HIS A 110 -6.04 1.12 3.68
CA HIS A 110 -4.94 0.21 3.45
C HIS A 110 -3.99 0.23 4.64
N GLN A 111 -3.56 -0.95 5.10
CA GLN A 111 -2.56 -1.09 6.15
C GLN A 111 -1.23 -1.55 5.55
N ARG A 112 -0.15 -0.83 5.87
CA ARG A 112 1.21 -1.17 5.49
C ARG A 112 1.86 -2.14 6.48
N ALA A 113 2.97 -2.75 6.08
CA ALA A 113 3.73 -3.68 6.90
C ALA A 113 4.35 -3.05 8.18
N ASP A 114 4.44 -1.74 8.26
CA ASP A 114 4.88 -1.00 9.45
C ASP A 114 3.74 -0.65 10.42
N ASN A 115 2.54 -1.22 10.22
CA ASN A 115 1.28 -0.90 10.89
C ASN A 115 0.77 0.53 10.64
N SER A 116 1.38 1.31 9.78
CA SER A 116 0.79 2.58 9.38
C SER A 116 -0.44 2.32 8.49
N ARG A 117 -1.47 3.14 8.67
CA ARG A 117 -2.72 3.01 7.95
C ARG A 117 -3.04 4.28 7.20
N PHE A 118 -3.46 4.11 5.95
CA PHE A 118 -3.86 5.21 5.08
C PHE A 118 -5.28 5.04 4.60
N ALA A 119 -5.94 6.18 4.32
CA ALA A 119 -7.30 6.22 3.86
C ALA A 119 -7.50 7.21 2.73
N TRP A 120 -8.52 6.95 1.92
CA TRP A 120 -9.04 7.82 0.87
C TRP A 120 -10.54 7.90 1.03
N ASP A 121 -11.04 9.10 1.27
CA ASP A 121 -12.49 9.32 1.37
C ASP A 121 -13.12 9.14 -0.01
N TYR A 122 -14.22 8.40 -0.06
CA TYR A 122 -14.97 8.10 -1.25
C TYR A 122 -16.40 8.59 -1.11
N ASP A 123 -16.87 9.34 -2.09
CA ASP A 123 -18.25 9.77 -2.21
C ASP A 123 -18.79 9.24 -3.55
N GLU A 124 -19.83 8.41 -3.52
CA GLU A 124 -20.45 7.87 -4.73
C GLU A 124 -21.22 8.94 -5.54
N GLY A 125 -21.42 10.11 -4.95
CA GLY A 125 -22.20 11.19 -5.55
C GLY A 125 -23.69 11.02 -5.33
N THR A 126 -24.47 11.77 -6.10
CA THR A 126 -25.94 11.76 -5.99
C THR A 126 -26.52 10.78 -7.00
N GLN A 127 -26.99 9.63 -6.50
CA GLN A 127 -27.68 8.63 -7.31
C GLN A 127 -29.13 9.05 -7.55
N GLY A 128 -29.67 8.78 -8.72
CA GLY A 128 -31.11 8.94 -8.98
C GLY A 128 -31.56 10.21 -9.68
N GLY A 129 -30.68 11.11 -10.04
CA GLY A 129 -30.89 12.19 -11.01
C GLY A 129 -31.95 13.23 -10.72
N GLY A 130 -31.53 14.42 -10.77
CA GLY A 130 -32.17 15.70 -10.93
C GLY A 130 -31.10 16.63 -11.48
N ASP A 131 -31.39 17.90 -11.58
CA ASP A 131 -30.43 18.92 -12.03
C ASP A 131 -29.18 19.02 -11.13
N ASP A 132 -29.21 18.41 -9.92
CA ASP A 132 -28.14 18.37 -8.93
C ASP A 132 -27.35 17.04 -8.91
N ALA A 133 -27.53 16.17 -9.91
CA ALA A 133 -26.77 14.92 -10.00
C ALA A 133 -25.27 15.20 -10.11
N LYS A 134 -24.51 14.79 -9.10
CA LYS A 134 -23.05 14.92 -9.06
C LYS A 134 -22.41 13.55 -9.20
N ILE A 135 -21.44 13.46 -10.11
CA ILE A 135 -20.50 12.34 -10.12
C ILE A 135 -19.73 12.39 -8.80
N GLY A 136 -19.45 11.24 -8.21
CA GLY A 136 -18.77 11.12 -6.93
C GLY A 136 -17.35 11.69 -6.92
N SER A 137 -16.71 11.63 -5.79
CA SER A 137 -15.32 12.09 -5.60
C SER A 137 -14.49 11.05 -4.84
N LEU A 138 -13.21 10.97 -5.18
CA LEU A 138 -12.22 10.20 -4.45
C LEU A 138 -11.13 11.16 -3.97
N GLY A 139 -11.06 11.30 -2.64
CA GLY A 139 -10.17 12.23 -1.96
C GLY A 139 -8.68 11.88 -2.06
N PRO A 140 -7.83 12.73 -1.51
CA PRO A 140 -6.39 12.47 -1.38
C PRO A 140 -6.12 11.44 -0.28
N ARG A 141 -4.88 10.92 -0.26
CA ARG A 141 -4.40 10.05 0.81
C ARG A 141 -4.32 10.80 2.13
N THR A 142 -4.86 10.19 3.19
CA THR A 142 -4.80 10.68 4.57
C THR A 142 -4.29 9.60 5.49
N ALA A 143 -3.41 9.94 6.43
CA ALA A 143 -2.97 8.99 7.45
C ALA A 143 -4.05 8.83 8.53
N ILE A 144 -4.34 7.58 8.92
CA ILE A 144 -5.21 7.29 10.06
C ILE A 144 -4.33 7.15 11.30
N VAL A 145 -4.51 8.03 12.27
CA VAL A 145 -3.87 7.89 13.57
C VAL A 145 -4.62 6.82 14.35
N GLN A 146 -3.96 5.71 14.64
CA GLN A 146 -4.53 4.68 15.50
C GLN A 146 -4.64 5.25 16.93
N ALA A 147 -5.83 5.22 17.51
CA ALA A 147 -6.00 5.48 18.92
C ALA A 147 -5.32 4.35 19.70
N GLN A 148 -4.34 4.69 20.52
CA GLN A 148 -3.65 3.76 21.44
C GLN A 148 -4.60 3.27 22.52
#